data_e7ed07d19cecc8774cf836773ad8f1a0
#
_entry.id   e7ed07d19cecc8774cf836773ad8f1a0
#
_cell.length_a   1.000
_cell.length_b   1.000
_cell.length_c   1.000
_cell.angle_alpha   90.00
_cell.angle_beta   90.00
_cell.angle_gamma   90.00
#
_symmetry.space_group_name_H-M   'P 1'
#
loop_
_entity.id
_entity.type
_entity.pdbx_description
1 polymer ?
#
loop_
_entity_poly.entity_id
_entity_poly.type
_entity_poly.pdbx_seq_one_letter_code
_entity_poly.pdbx_strand_id
1 'polypeptide(L)' 'MTLADVERMDALTLTPAQVGSVLKADPQAIRVLAKQDPKRLGFPVICVGNRVKIPRLPFLQFMKGGI' A
#
# COMPACT_ATOMS: atom_id res chain seq x y z
N MET A 1 -10.25 5.31 6.36
CA MET A 1 -10.43 4.49 5.13
C MET A 1 -10.45 3.02 5.50
N THR A 2 -11.33 2.26 4.88
CA THR A 2 -11.44 0.83 5.09
C THR A 2 -11.05 0.07 3.83
N LEU A 3 -10.92 -1.25 3.95
CA LEU A 3 -10.63 -2.08 2.78
C LEU A 3 -11.74 -1.98 1.73
N ALA A 4 -12.98 -1.87 2.18
CA ALA A 4 -14.12 -1.70 1.27
C ALA A 4 -13.99 -0.39 0.48
N ASP A 5 -13.49 0.68 1.10
CA ASP A 5 -13.25 1.93 0.39
C ASP A 5 -12.20 1.74 -0.70
N VAL A 6 -11.15 0.98 -0.41
CA VAL A 6 -10.10 0.70 -1.40
C VAL A 6 -10.67 -0.10 -2.56
N GLU A 7 -11.54 -1.07 -2.29
CA GLU A 7 -12.15 -1.88 -3.34
C GLU A 7 -13.00 -1.04 -4.30
N ARG A 8 -13.61 0.02 -3.82
CA ARG A 8 -14.49 0.88 -4.63
C ARG A 8 -13.74 2.00 -5.35
N MET A 9 -12.44 2.16 -5.09
CA MET A 9 -11.67 3.20 -5.75
C MET A 9 -11.42 2.87 -7.22
N ASP A 10 -11.40 3.90 -8.05
CA ASP A 10 -11.03 3.78 -9.46
C ASP A 10 -9.52 3.95 -9.67
N ALA A 11 -8.79 4.38 -8.66
CA ALA A 11 -7.36 4.64 -8.78
C ALA A 11 -6.59 3.33 -8.97
N LEU A 12 -5.57 3.37 -9.82
CA LEU A 12 -4.69 2.22 -10.03
C LEU A 12 -3.72 2.01 -8.88
N THR A 13 -3.37 3.08 -8.17
CA THR A 13 -2.41 3.03 -7.08
C THR A 13 -2.95 3.73 -5.85
N LEU A 14 -2.36 3.37 -4.71
CA LEU A 14 -2.66 3.97 -3.42
C LEU A 14 -1.44 4.74 -2.91
N THR A 15 -1.69 5.69 -2.01
CA THR A 15 -0.61 6.39 -1.32
C THR A 15 -0.28 5.69 -0.01
N PRO A 16 0.92 5.92 0.56
CA PRO A 16 1.23 5.39 1.88
C PRO A 16 0.23 5.82 2.95
N ALA A 17 -0.31 7.04 2.84
CA ALA A 17 -1.31 7.51 3.79
C ALA A 17 -2.59 6.67 3.72
N GLN A 18 -3.03 6.32 2.51
CA GLN A 18 -4.21 5.49 2.34
C GLN A 18 -3.98 4.08 2.86
N VAL A 19 -2.85 3.48 2.52
CA VAL A 19 -2.51 2.14 3.00
C VAL A 19 -2.35 2.14 4.51
N GLY A 20 -1.69 3.15 5.06
CA GLY A 20 -1.55 3.28 6.51
C GLY A 20 -2.87 3.38 7.22
N SER A 21 -3.83 4.09 6.63
CA SER A 21 -5.17 4.20 7.18
C SER A 21 -5.88 2.84 7.24
N VAL A 22 -5.74 2.02 6.19
CA VAL A 22 -6.32 0.68 6.14
C VAL A 22 -5.65 -0.24 7.15
N LEU A 23 -4.32 -0.22 7.20
CA LEU A 23 -3.55 -1.09 8.08
C LEU A 23 -3.45 -0.57 9.52
N LYS A 24 -3.90 0.67 9.75
CA LYS A 24 -3.72 1.37 11.03
C LYS A 24 -2.24 1.47 11.40
N ALA A 25 -1.43 1.81 10.41
CA ALA A 25 0.01 1.93 10.54
C ALA A 25 0.45 3.35 10.18
N ASP A 26 1.63 3.74 10.67
CA ASP A 26 2.20 5.05 10.36
C ASP A 26 2.59 5.11 8.88
N PRO A 27 2.07 6.09 8.10
CA PRO A 27 2.46 6.23 6.70
C PRO A 27 3.97 6.42 6.50
N GLN A 28 4.64 7.07 7.45
CA GLN A 28 6.08 7.26 7.36
C GLN A 28 6.83 5.94 7.45
N ALA A 29 6.38 5.04 8.32
CA ALA A 29 6.98 3.71 8.41
C ALA A 29 6.82 2.95 7.10
N ILE A 30 5.67 3.08 6.45
CA ILE A 30 5.44 2.44 5.16
C ILE A 30 6.38 3.01 4.10
N ARG A 31 6.57 4.32 4.07
CA ARG A 31 7.51 4.96 3.13
C ARG A 31 8.94 4.48 3.34
N VAL A 32 9.36 4.40 4.59
CA VAL A 32 10.72 3.96 4.92
C VAL A 32 10.93 2.51 4.48
N LEU A 33 10.01 1.63 4.82
CA LEU A 33 10.10 0.22 4.42
C LEU A 33 10.07 0.06 2.90
N ALA A 34 9.23 0.84 2.22
CA ALA A 34 9.14 0.75 0.76
C ALA A 34 10.46 1.09 0.08
N LYS A 35 11.23 1.99 0.67
CA LYS A 35 12.52 2.39 0.10
C LYS A 35 13.67 1.49 0.54
N GLN A 36 13.65 1.00 1.78
CA GLN A 36 14.76 0.24 2.34
C GLN A 36 14.59 -1.26 2.19
N ASP A 37 13.38 -1.75 2.44
CA ASP A 37 13.13 -3.19 2.41
C ASP A 37 11.67 -3.46 2.04
N PRO A 38 11.30 -3.28 0.76
CA PRO A 38 9.91 -3.44 0.34
C PRO A 38 9.37 -4.86 0.56
N LYS A 39 10.23 -5.85 0.65
CA LYS A 39 9.80 -7.24 0.88
C LYS A 39 9.12 -7.40 2.24
N ARG A 40 9.45 -6.57 3.21
CA ARG A 40 8.85 -6.65 4.55
C ARG A 40 7.41 -6.19 4.57
N LEU A 41 6.98 -5.42 3.55
CA LEU A 41 5.60 -4.98 3.47
C LEU A 41 4.64 -6.11 3.08
N GLY A 42 5.13 -7.11 2.36
CA GLY A 42 4.31 -8.24 1.94
C GLY A 42 3.50 -8.00 0.68
N PHE A 43 3.51 -6.79 0.14
CA PHE A 43 2.84 -6.45 -1.11
C PHE A 43 3.76 -5.59 -1.96
N PRO A 44 3.60 -5.60 -3.29
CA PRO A 44 4.50 -4.83 -4.15
C PRO A 44 4.30 -3.33 -3.96
N VAL A 45 5.40 -2.58 -4.12
CA VAL A 45 5.39 -1.13 -4.07
C VAL A 45 6.16 -0.59 -5.26
N ILE A 46 5.82 0.62 -5.67
CA ILE A 46 6.50 1.31 -6.76
C ILE A 46 7.07 2.60 -6.20
N CYS A 47 8.37 2.81 -6.39
CA CYS A 47 9.03 4.05 -5.99
C CYS A 47 9.33 4.87 -7.23
N VAL A 48 8.76 6.08 -7.31
CA VAL A 48 9.00 6.99 -8.42
C VAL A 48 9.59 8.26 -7.83
N GLY A 49 10.89 8.44 -8.00
CA GLY A 49 11.59 9.55 -7.38
C GLY A 49 11.44 9.50 -5.86
N ASN A 50 10.87 10.54 -5.28
CA ASN A 50 10.63 10.61 -3.84
C ASN A 50 9.24 10.11 -3.45
N ARG A 51 8.46 9.61 -4.41
CA ARG A 51 7.10 9.18 -4.14
C ARG A 51 7.01 7.67 -4.10
N VAL A 52 6.23 7.18 -3.15
CA VAL A 52 5.93 5.75 -3.03
C VAL A 52 4.47 5.55 -3.43
N LYS A 53 4.24 4.59 -4.32
CA LYS A 53 2.90 4.22 -4.78
C LYS A 53 2.70 2.74 -4.60
N ILE A 54 1.53 2.35 -4.17
CA ILE A 54 1.19 0.96 -3.91
C ILE A 54 0.12 0.54 -4.92
N PRO A 55 0.39 -0.45 -5.81
CA PRO A 55 -0.63 -0.92 -6.73
C PRO A 55 -1.85 -1.44 -5.96
N ARG A 56 -3.03 -0.97 -6.34
CA ARG A 56 -4.25 -1.27 -5.60
C ARG A 56 -4.62 -2.75 -5.64
N LEU A 57 -4.60 -3.36 -6.82
CA LEU A 57 -5.05 -4.74 -6.95
C LEU A 57 -4.16 -5.74 -6.19
N PRO A 58 -2.82 -5.69 -6.31
CA PRO A 58 -1.96 -6.55 -5.50
C PRO A 58 -2.12 -6.32 -3.99
N PHE A 59 -2.34 -5.07 -3.57
CA PHE A 59 -2.59 -4.78 -2.17
C PHE A 59 -3.89 -5.43 -1.70
N LEU A 60 -4.95 -5.37 -2.49
CA LEU A 60 -6.21 -6.02 -2.16
C LEU A 60 -6.04 -7.52 -2.05
N GLN A 61 -5.30 -8.14 -2.97
CA GLN A 61 -5.04 -9.57 -2.93
C GLN A 61 -4.29 -9.95 -1.65
N PHE A 62 -3.31 -9.16 -1.27
CA PHE A 62 -2.57 -9.37 -0.03
C PHE A 62 -3.51 -9.32 1.17
N MET A 63 -4.40 -8.33 1.22
CA MET A 63 -5.32 -8.17 2.35
C MET A 63 -6.38 -9.27 2.41
N LYS A 64 -6.69 -9.88 1.27
CA LYS A 64 -7.71 -10.93 1.19
C LYS A 64 -7.15 -12.33 1.37
N GLY A 65 -5.91 -12.46 1.81
CA GLY A 65 -5.31 -13.75 2.06
C GLY A 65 -4.07 -14.05 1.24
N GLY A 66 -3.67 -13.14 0.39
CA GLY A 66 -2.35 -13.17 -0.23
C GLY A 66 -2.15 -14.13 -1.38
N ILE A 67 -3.19 -14.76 -1.85
CA ILE A 67 -2.99 -15.75 -2.92
C ILE A 67 -3.92 -15.50 -4.06
#